data_1b433dde711ce3dbd97f358c3c1522e7
#
_entry.id   1b433dde711ce3dbd97f358c3c1522e7
#
_cell.length_a   1.000
_cell.length_b   1.000
_cell.length_c   1.000
_cell.angle_alpha   90.00
_cell.angle_beta   90.00
_cell.angle_gamma   90.00
#
_symmetry.space_group_name_H-M   'P 1'
#
loop_
_entity.id
_entity.type
_entity.pdbx_description
1 polymer ?
#
loop_
_entity_poly.entity_id
_entity_poly.type
_entity_poly.pdbx_seq_one_letter_code
_entity_poly.pdbx_strand_id
1 'polypeptide(L)'
;MTKEVYVIDTETSTTHWTEGIPNGHIVEIGVAKVNLEKFTVLPAWKFIVSDPSASPSAWIFENTDLTYDEVMEGTNPLIVSKFLEDKLKGKEVTAYNIAFDSMMLDRDMPYLNNCVRWGQDLMIQSSKVPGIPRKHAGKDTWPRAEDSYNYLCPKDPCNLHGKEKHRALDDAEMEGHILLELFFRGLYTLKE
;
A
#
# COMPACT_ATOMS: atom_id res chain seq x y z
N MET A 1 2.19 -19.77 -16.15
CA MET A 1 2.70 -18.73 -15.22
C MET A 1 1.61 -18.47 -14.21
N THR A 2 1.92 -18.51 -12.93
CA THR A 2 0.93 -18.16 -11.88
C THR A 2 0.54 -16.70 -12.03
N LYS A 3 -0.77 -16.42 -12.07
CA LYS A 3 -1.29 -15.04 -12.15
C LYS A 3 -1.27 -14.42 -10.76
N GLU A 4 -0.08 -14.02 -10.31
CA GLU A 4 0.14 -13.41 -9.00
C GLU A 4 0.49 -11.94 -9.15
N VAL A 5 -0.13 -11.10 -8.33
CA VAL A 5 0.18 -9.68 -8.16
C VAL A 5 0.52 -9.45 -6.70
N TYR A 6 1.48 -8.59 -6.44
CA TYR A 6 1.81 -8.16 -5.08
C TYR A 6 1.27 -6.75 -4.87
N VAL A 7 0.63 -6.55 -3.74
CA VAL A 7 0.16 -5.23 -3.30
C VAL A 7 1.10 -4.76 -2.22
N ILE A 8 1.63 -3.56 -2.37
CA ILE A 8 2.53 -2.93 -1.42
C ILE A 8 1.88 -1.68 -0.86
N ASP A 9 2.02 -1.50 0.44
CA ASP A 9 1.63 -0.28 1.14
C ASP A 9 2.76 0.18 2.06
N THR A 10 2.89 1.49 2.25
CA THR A 10 3.95 2.09 3.06
C THR A 10 3.39 3.12 4.04
N GLU A 11 3.76 2.97 5.32
CA GLU A 11 3.53 4.00 6.34
C GLU A 11 4.77 4.87 6.52
N THR A 12 4.54 6.15 6.80
CA THR A 12 5.62 7.16 6.88
C THR A 12 5.68 7.85 8.22
N SER A 13 6.89 8.27 8.63
CA SER A 13 7.13 8.94 9.90
C SER A 13 6.53 10.36 9.99
N THR A 14 6.02 10.91 8.91
CA THR A 14 5.31 12.20 8.92
C THR A 14 4.33 12.34 7.76
N THR A 15 3.26 13.10 8.00
CA THR A 15 2.30 13.54 6.98
C THR A 15 2.64 14.91 6.38
N HIS A 16 3.74 15.54 6.81
CA HIS A 16 4.15 16.85 6.31
C HIS A 16 4.87 16.75 4.95
N TRP A 17 4.56 17.70 4.08
CA TRP A 17 5.11 17.78 2.73
C TRP A 17 5.81 19.12 2.54
N THR A 18 6.96 19.11 1.88
CA THR A 18 7.66 20.30 1.43
C THR A 18 7.87 20.21 -0.08
N GLU A 19 7.37 21.18 -0.84
CA GLU A 19 7.49 21.23 -2.30
C GLU A 19 6.99 19.95 -3.02
N GLY A 20 5.95 19.32 -2.47
CA GLY A 20 5.35 18.11 -3.05
C GLY A 20 6.09 16.81 -2.70
N ILE A 21 7.06 16.84 -1.78
CA ILE A 21 7.81 15.67 -1.29
C ILE A 21 7.48 15.46 0.20
N PRO A 22 7.16 14.23 0.62
CA PRO A 22 6.99 13.92 2.04
C PRO A 22 8.30 14.12 2.80
N ASN A 23 8.25 14.76 3.96
CA ASN A 23 9.44 15.00 4.77
C ASN A 23 9.92 13.79 5.56
N GLY A 24 8.99 12.82 5.83
CA GLY A 24 9.31 11.61 6.59
C GLY A 24 9.84 10.47 5.73
N HIS A 25 10.31 9.44 6.38
CA HIS A 25 10.79 8.20 5.78
C HIS A 25 9.78 7.06 5.95
N ILE A 26 9.95 5.98 5.19
CA ILE A 26 9.18 4.75 5.39
C ILE A 26 9.51 4.19 6.77
N VAL A 27 8.48 3.98 7.60
CA VAL A 27 8.60 3.37 8.93
C VAL A 27 7.94 2.00 9.03
N GLU A 28 7.03 1.69 8.12
CA GLU A 28 6.49 0.34 7.95
C GLU A 28 6.28 0.07 6.46
N ILE A 29 6.50 -1.15 6.04
CA ILE A 29 6.21 -1.63 4.70
C ILE A 29 5.50 -2.97 4.79
N GLY A 30 4.35 -3.07 4.13
CA GLY A 30 3.53 -4.25 4.04
C GLY A 30 3.42 -4.75 2.62
N VAL A 31 3.40 -6.06 2.44
CA VAL A 31 3.22 -6.69 1.13
C VAL A 31 2.21 -7.80 1.26
N ALA A 32 1.12 -7.72 0.53
CA ALA A 32 0.16 -8.79 0.34
C ALA A 32 0.36 -9.47 -1.02
N LYS A 33 0.09 -10.76 -1.09
CA LYS A 33 0.11 -11.53 -2.32
C LYS A 33 -1.30 -11.88 -2.75
N VAL A 34 -1.67 -11.48 -3.95
CA VAL A 34 -2.95 -11.75 -4.59
C VAL A 34 -2.77 -12.80 -5.66
N ASN A 35 -3.48 -13.92 -5.55
CA ASN A 35 -3.53 -14.95 -6.58
C ASN A 35 -4.85 -14.83 -7.35
N LEU A 36 -4.76 -14.39 -8.60
CA LEU A 36 -5.92 -14.14 -9.46
C LEU A 36 -6.59 -15.40 -10.02
N GLU A 37 -5.94 -16.57 -9.92
CA GLU A 37 -6.53 -17.86 -10.34
C GLU A 37 -7.28 -18.51 -9.19
N LYS A 38 -6.75 -18.39 -7.96
CA LYS A 38 -7.34 -18.95 -6.74
C LYS A 38 -8.26 -17.97 -6.03
N PHE A 39 -8.25 -16.71 -6.46
CA PHE A 39 -9.01 -15.60 -5.85
C PHE A 39 -8.72 -15.45 -4.35
N THR A 40 -7.44 -15.49 -3.99
CA THR A 40 -7.01 -15.37 -2.60
C THR A 40 -6.09 -14.19 -2.41
N VAL A 41 -6.24 -13.52 -1.27
CA VAL A 41 -5.30 -12.53 -0.74
C VAL A 41 -4.65 -13.15 0.49
N LEU A 42 -3.34 -13.06 0.58
CA LEU A 42 -2.56 -13.61 1.69
C LEU A 42 -1.50 -12.59 2.12
N PRO A 43 -1.27 -12.40 3.42
CA PRO A 43 -0.12 -11.65 3.88
C PRO A 43 1.16 -12.31 3.38
N ALA A 44 2.10 -11.51 2.92
CA ALA A 44 3.38 -12.03 2.43
C ALA A 44 4.53 -11.58 3.32
N TRP A 45 4.73 -10.26 3.49
CA TRP A 45 5.81 -9.73 4.32
C TRP A 45 5.39 -8.42 4.99
N LYS A 46 5.93 -8.22 6.19
CA LYS A 46 5.80 -6.98 6.95
C LYS A 46 7.14 -6.65 7.60
N PHE A 47 7.55 -5.40 7.51
CA PHE A 47 8.75 -4.90 8.16
C PHE A 47 8.45 -3.56 8.82
N ILE A 48 8.86 -3.42 10.07
CA ILE A 48 9.07 -2.12 10.69
C ILE A 48 10.46 -1.67 10.28
N VAL A 49 10.54 -0.48 9.70
CA VAL A 49 11.76 0.10 9.12
C VAL A 49 12.30 1.16 10.07
N SER A 50 13.59 1.09 10.35
CA SER A 50 14.22 2.07 11.24
C SER A 50 14.27 3.45 10.60
N ASP A 51 13.75 4.45 11.32
CA ASP A 51 13.93 5.88 11.00
C ASP A 51 14.40 6.65 12.23
N PRO A 52 15.73 6.82 12.42
CA PRO A 52 16.28 7.59 13.54
C PRO A 52 15.91 9.07 13.54
N SER A 53 15.35 9.58 12.45
CA SER A 53 14.89 10.98 12.33
C SER A 53 13.42 11.18 12.70
N ALA A 54 12.67 10.09 12.95
CA ALA A 54 11.26 10.16 13.31
C ALA A 54 11.04 10.97 14.59
N SER A 55 9.97 11.77 14.60
CA SER A 55 9.56 12.47 15.82
C SER A 55 8.68 11.57 16.69
N PRO A 56 8.91 11.48 18.01
CA PRO A 56 8.01 10.73 18.91
C PRO A 56 6.55 11.20 18.87
N SER A 57 6.30 12.44 18.46
CA SER A 57 4.98 13.05 18.30
C SER A 57 4.47 12.97 16.85
N ALA A 58 5.02 12.08 16.03
CA ALA A 58 4.52 11.90 14.67
C ALA A 58 3.09 11.33 14.67
N TRP A 59 2.28 11.78 13.72
CA TRP A 59 0.87 11.38 13.59
C TRP A 59 0.69 9.85 13.64
N ILE A 60 1.58 9.11 13.01
CA ILE A 60 1.51 7.64 12.92
C ILE A 60 1.53 6.98 14.31
N PHE A 61 2.33 7.50 15.25
CA PHE A 61 2.42 6.95 16.62
C PHE A 61 1.25 7.37 17.51
N GLU A 62 0.58 8.49 17.20
CA GLU A 62 -0.58 8.96 17.95
C GLU A 62 -1.89 8.31 17.48
N ASN A 63 -1.94 7.81 16.24
CA ASN A 63 -3.18 7.38 15.60
C ASN A 63 -3.21 5.91 15.22
N THR A 64 -2.12 5.17 15.42
CA THR A 64 -2.01 3.73 15.17
C THR A 64 -1.44 3.02 16.40
N ASP A 65 -1.30 1.70 16.30
CA ASP A 65 -0.61 0.89 17.33
C ASP A 65 0.90 0.72 17.05
N LEU A 66 1.44 1.35 15.98
CA LEU A 66 2.88 1.42 15.75
C LEU A 66 3.50 2.38 16.77
N THR A 67 4.54 1.94 17.44
CA THR A 67 5.21 2.74 18.47
C THR A 67 6.51 3.35 17.97
N TYR A 68 6.90 4.48 18.58
CA TYR A 68 8.18 5.12 18.31
C TYR A 68 9.37 4.18 18.57
N ASP A 69 9.32 3.42 19.67
CA ASP A 69 10.40 2.49 20.05
C ASP A 69 10.55 1.36 19.04
N GLU A 70 9.43 0.81 18.51
CA GLU A 70 9.49 -0.19 17.44
C GLU A 70 10.18 0.34 16.19
N VAL A 71 9.95 1.59 15.82
CA VAL A 71 10.60 2.23 14.67
C VAL A 71 12.07 2.50 14.96
N MET A 72 12.42 2.95 16.15
CA MET A 72 13.84 3.15 16.53
C MET A 72 14.63 1.83 16.52
N GLU A 73 14.01 0.71 16.90
CA GLU A 73 14.58 -0.63 16.88
C GLU A 73 14.33 -1.38 15.56
N GLY A 74 13.68 -0.74 14.61
CA GLY A 74 13.26 -1.31 13.34
C GLY A 74 14.42 -1.84 12.50
N THR A 75 14.08 -2.56 11.45
CA THR A 75 15.07 -3.14 10.53
C THR A 75 15.67 -2.03 9.64
N ASN A 76 16.97 -2.08 9.44
CA ASN A 76 17.65 -1.15 8.55
C ASN A 76 17.02 -1.16 7.13
N PRO A 77 16.68 0.00 6.55
CA PRO A 77 16.00 0.09 5.25
C PRO A 77 16.75 -0.61 4.10
N LEU A 78 18.08 -0.66 4.13
CA LEU A 78 18.86 -1.37 3.11
C LEU A 78 18.68 -2.90 3.20
N ILE A 79 18.51 -3.45 4.40
CA ILE A 79 18.26 -4.89 4.60
C ILE A 79 16.85 -5.23 4.08
N VAL A 80 15.86 -4.40 4.43
CA VAL A 80 14.47 -4.57 3.95
C VAL A 80 14.41 -4.46 2.43
N SER A 81 15.02 -3.42 1.87
CA SER A 81 15.09 -3.21 0.42
C SER A 81 15.68 -4.42 -0.30
N LYS A 82 16.82 -4.92 0.17
CA LYS A 82 17.48 -6.07 -0.45
C LYS A 82 16.66 -7.35 -0.36
N PHE A 83 16.00 -7.58 0.77
CA PHE A 83 15.11 -8.74 0.92
C PHE A 83 13.95 -8.68 -0.05
N LEU A 84 13.25 -7.53 -0.11
CA LEU A 84 12.09 -7.35 -0.99
C LEU A 84 12.49 -7.33 -2.47
N GLU A 85 13.64 -6.76 -2.81
CA GLU A 85 14.22 -6.83 -4.16
C GLU A 85 14.34 -8.29 -4.62
N ASP A 86 14.94 -9.17 -3.79
CA ASP A 86 15.09 -10.59 -4.11
C ASP A 86 13.74 -11.28 -4.35
N LYS A 87 12.70 -10.91 -3.61
CA LYS A 87 11.37 -11.51 -3.68
C LYS A 87 10.50 -10.95 -4.81
N LEU A 88 10.63 -9.65 -5.09
CA LEU A 88 9.72 -8.92 -5.97
C LEU A 88 10.32 -8.59 -7.35
N LYS A 89 11.59 -8.85 -7.58
CA LYS A 89 12.27 -8.59 -8.85
C LYS A 89 11.49 -9.16 -10.04
N GLY A 90 11.09 -8.26 -10.94
CA GLY A 90 10.33 -8.61 -12.15
C GLY A 90 8.88 -9.07 -11.88
N LYS A 91 8.42 -9.01 -10.63
CA LYS A 91 7.01 -9.28 -10.29
C LYS A 91 6.16 -8.06 -10.61
N GLU A 92 4.88 -8.31 -10.89
CA GLU A 92 3.90 -7.23 -10.95
C GLU A 92 3.53 -6.83 -9.53
N VAL A 93 3.72 -5.53 -9.24
CA VAL A 93 3.44 -4.90 -7.96
C VAL A 93 2.46 -3.75 -8.19
N THR A 94 1.52 -3.55 -7.29
CA THR A 94 0.59 -2.43 -7.31
C THR A 94 0.38 -1.86 -5.90
N ALA A 95 -0.30 -0.73 -5.82
CA ALA A 95 -0.69 -0.04 -4.60
C ALA A 95 -2.00 0.72 -4.83
N TYR A 96 -2.61 1.20 -3.76
CA TYR A 96 -3.80 2.02 -3.89
C TYR A 96 -3.48 3.44 -4.42
N ASN A 97 -2.28 3.92 -4.22
CA ASN A 97 -1.78 5.18 -4.78
C ASN A 97 -0.32 4.99 -5.19
N ILE A 98 -0.08 4.32 -6.32
CA ILE A 98 1.28 4.01 -6.81
C ILE A 98 2.19 5.25 -6.83
N ALA A 99 1.63 6.42 -7.13
CA ALA A 99 2.43 7.65 -7.19
C ALA A 99 3.07 7.97 -5.83
N PHE A 100 2.37 7.71 -4.72
CA PHE A 100 2.91 7.90 -3.38
C PHE A 100 3.95 6.83 -3.02
N ASP A 101 3.56 5.56 -3.09
CA ASP A 101 4.43 4.46 -2.68
C ASP A 101 5.70 4.37 -3.53
N SER A 102 5.58 4.53 -4.85
CA SER A 102 6.75 4.54 -5.73
C SER A 102 7.70 5.71 -5.44
N MET A 103 7.18 6.89 -5.09
CA MET A 103 8.00 8.04 -4.70
C MET A 103 8.72 7.79 -3.37
N MET A 104 8.04 7.20 -2.39
CA MET A 104 8.65 6.84 -1.10
C MET A 104 9.73 5.77 -1.29
N LEU A 105 9.44 4.74 -2.09
CA LEU A 105 10.41 3.71 -2.42
C LEU A 105 11.59 4.25 -3.23
N ASP A 106 11.36 5.16 -4.17
CA ASP A 106 12.45 5.76 -4.97
C ASP A 106 13.45 6.50 -4.08
N ARG A 107 12.96 7.16 -3.04
CA ARG A 107 13.79 7.87 -2.07
C ARG A 107 14.51 6.94 -1.09
N ASP A 108 13.78 6.01 -0.48
CA ASP A 108 14.28 5.24 0.66
C ASP A 108 14.82 3.85 0.25
N MET A 109 14.29 3.28 -0.85
CA MET A 109 14.60 1.94 -1.35
C MET A 109 14.66 1.90 -2.89
N PRO A 110 15.51 2.72 -3.55
CA PRO A 110 15.47 2.92 -5.01
C PRO A 110 15.71 1.63 -5.81
N TYR A 111 16.49 0.69 -5.29
CA TYR A 111 16.71 -0.59 -5.97
C TYR A 111 15.45 -1.43 -6.02
N LEU A 112 14.66 -1.45 -4.94
CA LEU A 112 13.36 -2.12 -4.90
C LEU A 112 12.41 -1.48 -5.91
N ASN A 113 12.28 -0.15 -5.89
CA ASN A 113 11.40 0.56 -6.81
C ASN A 113 11.70 0.26 -8.29
N ASN A 114 13.00 0.19 -8.64
CA ASN A 114 13.45 -0.04 -10.01
C ASN A 114 13.39 -1.51 -10.45
N CYS A 115 13.29 -2.46 -9.54
CA CYS A 115 13.29 -3.89 -9.88
C CYS A 115 11.88 -4.48 -10.07
N VAL A 116 10.85 -3.85 -9.55
CA VAL A 116 9.45 -4.27 -9.68
C VAL A 116 8.84 -3.79 -11.01
N ARG A 117 7.79 -4.47 -11.45
CA ARG A 117 6.96 -4.00 -12.57
C ARG A 117 5.68 -3.41 -11.98
N TRP A 118 5.58 -2.08 -11.95
CA TRP A 118 4.36 -1.43 -11.48
C TRP A 118 3.16 -1.77 -12.37
N GLY A 119 2.11 -2.29 -11.75
CA GLY A 119 0.83 -2.62 -12.36
C GLY A 119 -0.05 -1.38 -12.58
N GLN A 120 -1.36 -1.60 -12.55
CA GLN A 120 -2.35 -0.52 -12.63
C GLN A 120 -2.64 0.00 -11.22
N ASP A 121 -2.67 1.31 -11.04
CA ASP A 121 -2.99 1.99 -9.79
C ASP A 121 -4.44 1.71 -9.35
N LEU A 122 -4.62 1.17 -8.13
CA LEU A 122 -5.92 0.72 -7.64
C LEU A 122 -6.88 1.91 -7.39
N MET A 123 -6.37 3.06 -6.98
CA MET A 123 -7.16 4.28 -6.79
C MET A 123 -7.74 4.76 -8.12
N ILE A 124 -6.92 4.77 -9.17
CA ILE A 124 -7.35 5.15 -10.51
C ILE A 124 -8.39 4.15 -11.05
N GLN A 125 -8.18 2.84 -10.84
CA GLN A 125 -9.14 1.84 -11.28
C GLN A 125 -10.45 1.91 -10.48
N SER A 126 -10.38 2.12 -9.17
CA SER A 126 -11.55 2.30 -8.30
C SER A 126 -12.39 3.50 -8.71
N SER A 127 -11.75 4.58 -9.18
CA SER A 127 -12.46 5.78 -9.63
C SER A 127 -13.37 5.55 -10.84
N LYS A 128 -13.16 4.47 -11.57
CA LYS A 128 -14.00 4.08 -12.73
C LYS A 128 -15.27 3.33 -12.32
N VAL A 129 -15.37 2.91 -11.06
CA VAL A 129 -16.55 2.23 -10.54
C VAL A 129 -17.61 3.27 -10.14
N PRO A 130 -18.81 3.25 -10.77
CA PRO A 130 -19.86 4.16 -10.40
C PRO A 130 -20.34 3.90 -8.96
N GLY A 131 -20.57 4.95 -8.20
CA GLY A 131 -21.16 4.86 -6.86
C GLY A 131 -20.18 4.76 -5.70
N ILE A 132 -18.88 4.57 -5.92
CA ILE A 132 -17.88 4.67 -4.85
C ILE A 132 -17.88 6.12 -4.32
N PRO A 133 -18.02 6.33 -2.98
CA PRO A 133 -18.00 7.65 -2.38
C PRO A 133 -16.70 8.39 -2.66
N ARG A 134 -16.77 9.71 -2.82
CA ARG A 134 -15.60 10.60 -2.95
C ARG A 134 -15.72 11.71 -1.93
N LYS A 135 -14.65 12.05 -1.26
CA LYS A 135 -14.64 12.96 -0.09
C LYS A 135 -15.13 14.38 -0.40
N HIS A 136 -15.04 14.83 -1.65
CA HIS A 136 -15.49 16.15 -2.07
C HIS A 136 -16.30 16.06 -3.37
N ALA A 137 -17.51 16.59 -3.36
CA ALA A 137 -18.32 16.81 -4.55
C ALA A 137 -17.73 17.99 -5.35
N GLY A 138 -16.69 17.74 -6.10
CA GLY A 138 -15.99 18.74 -6.91
C GLY A 138 -14.90 18.08 -7.72
N LYS A 139 -14.53 18.67 -8.83
CA LYS A 139 -13.62 18.13 -9.84
C LYS A 139 -12.49 17.27 -9.28
N ASP A 140 -12.33 16.08 -9.85
CA ASP A 140 -11.13 15.23 -9.79
C ASP A 140 -10.68 14.74 -8.40
N THR A 141 -11.62 14.41 -7.52
CA THR A 141 -11.28 13.72 -6.28
C THR A 141 -11.28 12.21 -6.47
N TRP A 142 -10.20 11.58 -6.06
CA TRP A 142 -10.07 10.14 -6.05
C TRP A 142 -10.80 9.54 -4.83
N PRO A 143 -11.38 8.33 -4.92
CA PRO A 143 -11.90 7.65 -3.76
C PRO A 143 -10.77 7.27 -2.80
N ARG A 144 -11.03 7.24 -1.49
CA ARG A 144 -10.11 6.69 -0.50
C ARG A 144 -10.11 5.17 -0.58
N ALA A 145 -9.03 4.52 -0.11
CA ALA A 145 -8.93 3.07 -0.04
C ALA A 145 -10.08 2.48 0.78
N GLU A 146 -10.33 3.04 1.97
CA GLU A 146 -11.44 2.69 2.85
C GLU A 146 -12.81 2.77 2.16
N ASP A 147 -13.10 3.87 1.44
CA ASP A 147 -14.37 4.06 0.72
C ASP A 147 -14.53 3.03 -0.40
N SER A 148 -13.44 2.73 -1.12
CA SER A 148 -13.42 1.72 -2.18
C SER A 148 -13.61 0.31 -1.63
N TYR A 149 -12.92 -0.03 -0.54
CA TYR A 149 -13.05 -1.32 0.11
C TYR A 149 -14.48 -1.56 0.61
N ASN A 150 -15.04 -0.61 1.36
CA ASN A 150 -16.40 -0.71 1.90
C ASN A 150 -17.47 -0.89 0.79
N TYR A 151 -17.25 -0.24 -0.35
CA TYR A 151 -18.16 -0.35 -1.49
C TYR A 151 -17.98 -1.67 -2.26
N LEU A 152 -16.74 -2.07 -2.52
CA LEU A 152 -16.41 -3.22 -3.37
C LEU A 152 -16.47 -4.54 -2.60
N CYS A 153 -16.15 -4.53 -1.31
CA CYS A 153 -16.01 -5.70 -0.45
C CYS A 153 -17.06 -5.71 0.69
N PRO A 154 -18.37 -5.75 0.39
CA PRO A 154 -19.43 -5.62 1.42
C PRO A 154 -19.46 -6.78 2.44
N LYS A 155 -18.73 -7.87 2.18
CA LYS A 155 -18.58 -9.01 3.12
C LYS A 155 -17.46 -8.78 4.14
N ASP A 156 -16.74 -7.68 4.02
CA ASP A 156 -15.64 -7.28 4.92
C ASP A 156 -14.63 -8.42 5.22
N PRO A 157 -13.97 -8.98 4.20
CA PRO A 157 -13.08 -10.13 4.38
C PRO A 157 -11.89 -9.85 5.32
N CYS A 158 -11.48 -8.58 5.49
CA CYS A 158 -10.43 -8.16 6.42
C CYS A 158 -10.97 -7.83 7.82
N ASN A 159 -12.30 -7.89 8.03
CA ASN A 159 -12.94 -7.58 9.31
C ASN A 159 -12.58 -6.16 9.84
N LEU A 160 -12.58 -5.18 8.93
CA LEU A 160 -12.18 -3.80 9.24
C LEU A 160 -13.30 -2.97 9.89
N HIS A 161 -14.55 -3.47 9.81
CA HIS A 161 -15.72 -2.74 10.29
C HIS A 161 -15.84 -1.31 9.75
N GLY A 162 -15.42 -1.12 8.49
CA GLY A 162 -15.51 0.14 7.78
C GLY A 162 -14.39 1.13 8.05
N LYS A 163 -13.27 0.71 8.63
CA LYS A 163 -12.11 1.58 8.93
C LYS A 163 -10.80 0.99 8.47
N GLU A 164 -9.98 1.82 7.87
CA GLU A 164 -8.57 1.55 7.59
C GLU A 164 -7.77 1.51 8.90
N LYS A 165 -6.80 0.60 8.99
CA LYS A 165 -6.01 0.43 10.24
C LYS A 165 -4.78 1.32 10.29
N HIS A 166 -4.32 1.81 9.15
CA HIS A 166 -3.04 2.52 8.99
C HIS A 166 -1.87 1.67 9.50
N ARG A 167 -1.88 0.40 9.08
CA ARG A 167 -0.78 -0.56 9.26
C ARG A 167 -0.51 -1.19 7.90
N ALA A 168 0.69 -1.00 7.40
CA ALA A 168 1.04 -1.29 6.02
C ALA A 168 0.65 -2.70 5.51
N LEU A 169 0.76 -3.75 6.34
CA LEU A 169 0.33 -5.08 5.91
C LEU A 169 -1.19 -5.24 5.89
N ASP A 170 -1.89 -4.73 6.90
CA ASP A 170 -3.36 -4.78 6.95
C ASP A 170 -3.96 -4.01 5.77
N ASP A 171 -3.37 -2.86 5.43
CA ASP A 171 -3.82 -2.01 4.34
C ASP A 171 -3.47 -2.64 2.98
N ALA A 172 -2.29 -3.25 2.82
CA ALA A 172 -1.97 -4.04 1.63
C ALA A 172 -2.92 -5.24 1.42
N GLU A 173 -3.38 -5.91 2.49
CA GLU A 173 -4.39 -6.97 2.39
C GLU A 173 -5.76 -6.42 1.98
N MET A 174 -6.18 -5.31 2.57
CA MET A 174 -7.40 -4.59 2.20
C MET A 174 -7.39 -4.21 0.71
N GLU A 175 -6.30 -3.62 0.25
CA GLU A 175 -6.08 -3.24 -1.14
C GLU A 175 -6.03 -4.46 -2.08
N GLY A 176 -5.49 -5.58 -1.60
CA GLY A 176 -5.53 -6.86 -2.30
C GLY A 176 -6.95 -7.34 -2.59
N HIS A 177 -7.87 -7.14 -1.66
CA HIS A 177 -9.29 -7.44 -1.90
C HIS A 177 -9.94 -6.46 -2.88
N ILE A 178 -9.58 -5.17 -2.82
CA ILE A 178 -9.98 -4.19 -3.84
C ILE A 178 -9.50 -4.64 -5.22
N LEU A 179 -8.25 -5.08 -5.34
CA LEU A 179 -7.68 -5.58 -6.59
C LEU A 179 -8.50 -6.75 -7.14
N LEU A 180 -8.85 -7.75 -6.32
CA LEU A 180 -9.67 -8.87 -6.75
C LEU A 180 -11.03 -8.42 -7.30
N GLU A 181 -11.70 -7.51 -6.63
CA GLU A 181 -12.99 -6.98 -7.07
C GLU A 181 -12.86 -6.20 -8.39
N LEU A 182 -11.81 -5.41 -8.53
CA LEU A 182 -11.51 -4.69 -9.78
C LEU A 182 -11.17 -5.67 -10.92
N PHE A 183 -10.44 -6.75 -10.63
CA PHE A 183 -10.15 -7.80 -11.60
C PHE A 183 -11.43 -8.51 -12.06
N PHE A 184 -12.34 -8.91 -11.16
CA PHE A 184 -13.63 -9.49 -11.53
C PHE A 184 -14.50 -8.58 -12.39
N ARG A 185 -14.37 -7.26 -12.24
CA ARG A 185 -15.08 -6.26 -13.03
C ARG A 185 -14.37 -5.95 -14.37
N GLY A 186 -13.22 -6.56 -14.66
CA GLY A 186 -12.42 -6.29 -15.85
C GLY A 186 -11.74 -4.90 -15.83
N LEU A 187 -11.66 -4.26 -14.66
CA LEU A 187 -11.02 -2.96 -14.48
C LEU A 187 -9.54 -3.08 -14.11
N TYR A 188 -9.11 -4.23 -13.63
CA TYR A 188 -7.69 -4.55 -13.44
C TYR A 188 -7.28 -5.67 -14.39
N THR A 189 -6.16 -5.49 -15.08
CA THR A 189 -5.58 -6.48 -16.00
C THR A 189 -4.08 -6.58 -15.76
N LEU A 190 -3.52 -7.79 -15.86
CA LEU A 190 -2.08 -7.98 -15.78
C LEU A 190 -1.37 -7.28 -16.95
N LYS A 191 -0.22 -6.71 -16.67
CA LYS A 191 0.69 -6.23 -17.72
C LYS A 191 1.38 -7.44 -18.36
N GLU A 192 1.28 -7.57 -19.68
CA GLU A 192 1.99 -8.58 -20.49
C GLU A 192 3.52 -8.37 -20.47
#